data_9673d498fab5ff55c15090f62a40769c
#
_entry.id   9673d498fab5ff55c15090f62a40769c
#
_cell.length_a   1.000
_cell.length_b   1.000
_cell.length_c   1.000
_cell.angle_alpha   90.00
_cell.angle_beta   90.00
_cell.angle_gamma   90.00
#
_symmetry.space_group_name_H-M   'P 1'
#
loop_
_entity.id
_entity.type
_entity.pdbx_description
1 polymer ?
#
loop_
_entity_poly.entity_id
_entity_poly.type
_entity_poly.pdbx_seq_one_letter_code
_entity_poly.pdbx_strand_id
1 'polypeptide(L)'
;MNIIETNLKFGALSTRKSTKRVILHHAEASKCTAEDIHRWHLQNGWSGAGYHFLVRKDGSIYSLRPENAVGSHAKGSNSDSIGICFEGSYMTETMPQAQINAGRELVAYLKGKYGFSKVQAHRDVCSTNCPGTNFPFAEIAGATASAPTPAPAPTPAPSGPSYQAGTVYTLLADHLRVRTGPGTGYATKSRRRLTVNAREHAYSNGTLKKGTRVTCKDVREVGNDIWIKIPSGWIAAYYGGKKYVG
;
A
#
# COMPACT_ATOMS: atom_id res chain seq x y z
N MET A 1 -6.17 0.83 11.25
CA MET A 1 -4.91 1.25 10.60
C MET A 1 -3.72 0.59 11.30
N ASN A 2 -2.78 0.07 10.53
CA ASN A 2 -1.53 -0.49 11.05
C ASN A 2 -0.36 0.30 10.45
N ILE A 3 0.49 0.89 11.30
CA ILE A 3 1.72 1.59 10.88
C ILE A 3 2.89 0.67 11.15
N ILE A 4 3.66 0.38 10.10
CA ILE A 4 4.83 -0.49 10.15
C ILE A 4 6.04 0.37 10.55
N GLU A 5 6.61 0.08 11.71
CA GLU A 5 7.82 0.75 12.18
C GLU A 5 9.04 0.33 11.37
N THR A 6 9.95 1.28 11.15
CA THR A 6 11.21 1.05 10.44
C THR A 6 12.42 1.21 11.37
N ASN A 7 13.53 0.53 11.04
CA ASN A 7 14.80 0.63 11.79
C ASN A 7 15.78 1.61 11.13
N LEU A 8 15.26 2.70 10.52
CA LEU A 8 16.09 3.69 9.84
C LEU A 8 16.98 4.46 10.83
N LYS A 9 18.22 4.69 10.44
CA LYS A 9 19.22 5.39 11.28
C LYS A 9 19.37 6.84 10.82
N PHE A 10 19.01 7.77 11.68
CA PHE A 10 19.04 9.20 11.42
C PHE A 10 20.28 9.86 12.03
N GLY A 11 20.80 10.89 11.38
CA GLY A 11 21.68 11.87 12.01
C GLY A 11 20.92 12.74 13.03
N ALA A 12 21.50 13.84 13.44
CA ALA A 12 20.86 14.76 14.39
C ALA A 12 19.51 15.28 13.87
N LEU A 13 18.48 15.19 14.71
CA LEU A 13 17.14 15.67 14.43
C LEU A 13 16.70 16.68 15.49
N SER A 14 16.01 17.73 15.06
CA SER A 14 15.37 18.71 15.94
C SER A 14 13.95 18.30 16.28
N THR A 15 13.49 18.56 17.49
CA THR A 15 12.10 18.29 17.91
C THR A 15 11.15 19.35 17.34
N ARG A 16 10.01 18.90 16.75
CA ARG A 16 8.93 19.77 16.30
C ARG A 16 8.07 20.20 17.49
N LYS A 17 7.91 21.52 17.65
CA LYS A 17 7.17 22.11 18.79
C LYS A 17 5.65 22.10 18.61
N SER A 18 5.16 22.07 17.36
CA SER A 18 3.71 22.07 17.06
C SER A 18 3.45 21.37 15.73
N THR A 19 2.24 20.81 15.59
CA THR A 19 1.76 20.25 14.34
C THR A 19 0.48 20.98 13.95
N LYS A 20 0.56 21.81 12.90
CA LYS A 20 -0.56 22.64 12.42
C LYS A 20 -1.15 22.13 11.12
N ARG A 21 -0.48 21.20 10.45
CA ARG A 21 -0.87 20.73 9.12
C ARG A 21 -0.17 19.44 8.72
N VAL A 22 -0.74 18.79 7.73
CA VAL A 22 -0.11 17.72 6.95
C VAL A 22 0.19 18.24 5.54
N ILE A 23 1.33 17.84 4.98
CA ILE A 23 1.70 18.11 3.60
C ILE A 23 1.86 16.77 2.86
N LEU A 24 1.13 16.64 1.74
CA LEU A 24 1.11 15.44 0.91
C LEU A 24 2.10 15.56 -0.24
N HIS A 25 2.86 14.48 -0.46
CA HIS A 25 3.89 14.37 -1.48
C HIS A 25 3.73 13.07 -2.26
N HIS A 26 4.30 13.02 -3.47
CA HIS A 26 4.62 11.75 -4.13
C HIS A 26 6.14 11.51 -4.10
N ALA A 27 6.54 10.25 -4.24
CA ALA A 27 7.95 9.89 -4.28
C ALA A 27 8.61 10.23 -5.63
N GLU A 28 7.81 10.51 -6.67
CA GLU A 28 8.24 10.65 -8.07
C GLU A 28 9.00 9.42 -8.58
N ALA A 29 8.72 8.27 -7.98
CA ALA A 29 9.27 6.97 -8.32
C ALA A 29 8.13 5.94 -8.33
N SER A 30 7.98 5.22 -9.44
CA SER A 30 6.91 4.22 -9.61
C SER A 30 6.92 3.12 -8.54
N LYS A 31 8.08 2.87 -7.94
CA LYS A 31 8.27 1.92 -6.85
C LYS A 31 9.40 2.38 -5.94
N CYS A 32 9.15 2.39 -4.65
CA CYS A 32 10.17 2.68 -3.63
C CYS A 32 9.81 2.04 -2.29
N THR A 33 10.81 1.78 -1.47
CA THR A 33 10.69 1.34 -0.09
C THR A 33 11.03 2.49 0.88
N ALA A 34 10.82 2.26 2.16
CA ALA A 34 11.24 3.18 3.21
C ALA A 34 12.76 3.41 3.19
N GLU A 35 13.52 2.33 2.96
CA GLU A 35 14.97 2.33 2.86
C GLU A 35 15.47 3.08 1.62
N ASP A 36 14.75 2.99 0.49
CA ASP A 36 15.08 3.73 -0.73
C ASP A 36 14.98 5.23 -0.50
N ILE A 37 13.86 5.71 0.05
CA ILE A 37 13.65 7.13 0.38
C ILE A 37 14.73 7.61 1.37
N HIS A 38 15.00 6.80 2.40
CA HIS A 38 16.01 7.14 3.40
C HIS A 38 17.41 7.29 2.76
N ARG A 39 17.81 6.32 1.94
CA ARG A 39 19.08 6.33 1.21
C ARG A 39 19.19 7.53 0.28
N TRP A 40 18.16 7.85 -0.51
CA TRP A 40 18.18 9.00 -1.41
C TRP A 40 18.36 10.32 -0.66
N HIS A 41 17.70 10.46 0.49
CA HIS A 41 17.82 11.67 1.30
C HIS A 41 19.18 11.76 1.99
N LEU A 42 19.78 10.65 2.42
CA LEU A 42 21.17 10.63 2.90
C LEU A 42 22.15 11.03 1.79
N GLN A 43 21.95 10.55 0.56
CA GLN A 43 22.77 10.92 -0.60
C GLN A 43 22.68 12.42 -0.93
N ASN A 44 21.56 13.06 -0.61
CA ASN A 44 21.39 14.51 -0.72
C ASN A 44 22.02 15.29 0.46
N GLY A 45 22.74 14.63 1.37
CA GLY A 45 23.36 15.25 2.54
C GLY A 45 22.40 15.54 3.70
N TRP A 46 21.19 14.96 3.68
CA TRP A 46 20.20 15.14 4.76
C TRP A 46 20.43 14.10 5.87
N SER A 47 19.84 14.35 7.04
CA SER A 47 19.95 13.45 8.21
C SER A 47 19.15 12.14 8.05
N GLY A 48 18.67 11.80 6.87
CA GLY A 48 17.83 10.65 6.56
C GLY A 48 16.49 11.05 5.95
N ALA A 49 15.53 10.14 5.89
CA ALA A 49 14.21 10.38 5.31
C ALA A 49 13.59 11.69 5.80
N GLY A 50 13.16 12.55 4.88
CA GLY A 50 12.58 13.86 5.19
C GLY A 50 11.10 13.78 5.54
N TYR A 51 10.39 12.78 5.03
CA TYR A 51 8.99 12.51 5.31
C TYR A 51 8.82 11.72 6.61
N HIS A 52 7.68 11.89 7.28
CA HIS A 52 7.34 11.17 8.52
C HIS A 52 6.71 9.81 8.20
N PHE A 53 5.96 9.73 7.11
CA PHE A 53 5.29 8.51 6.67
C PHE A 53 5.47 8.26 5.19
N LEU A 54 5.46 6.98 4.81
CA LEU A 54 5.35 6.49 3.45
C LEU A 54 4.08 5.64 3.34
N VAL A 55 3.22 5.97 2.39
CA VAL A 55 2.08 5.14 2.00
C VAL A 55 2.42 4.45 0.69
N ARG A 56 2.42 3.13 0.68
CA ARG A 56 2.75 2.34 -0.51
C ARG A 56 1.51 2.01 -1.34
N LYS A 57 1.72 1.62 -2.58
CA LYS A 57 0.63 1.30 -3.54
C LYS A 57 -0.27 0.17 -3.09
N ASP A 58 0.21 -0.75 -2.26
CA ASP A 58 -0.56 -1.84 -1.66
C ASP A 58 -1.38 -1.42 -0.43
N GLY A 59 -1.30 -0.14 -0.04
CA GLY A 59 -1.98 0.41 1.13
C GLY A 59 -1.20 0.27 2.45
N SER A 60 0.00 -0.33 2.44
CA SER A 60 0.83 -0.39 3.64
C SER A 60 1.40 1.00 3.99
N ILE A 61 1.42 1.31 5.29
CA ILE A 61 1.90 2.58 5.85
C ILE A 61 3.15 2.32 6.66
N TYR A 62 4.22 3.04 6.37
CA TYR A 62 5.50 2.94 7.06
C TYR A 62 5.80 4.23 7.82
N SER A 63 6.24 4.11 9.07
CA SER A 63 6.85 5.18 9.84
C SER A 63 8.28 5.38 9.35
N LEU A 64 8.65 6.59 8.94
CA LEU A 64 9.99 6.93 8.48
C LEU A 64 10.72 7.78 9.52
N ARG A 65 10.63 9.11 9.40
CA ARG A 65 11.21 10.04 10.38
C ARG A 65 10.37 10.03 11.65
N PRO A 66 10.98 10.08 12.85
CA PRO A 66 10.23 10.17 14.10
C PRO A 66 9.17 11.27 14.02
N GLU A 67 7.95 10.93 14.41
CA GLU A 67 6.77 11.79 14.21
C GLU A 67 6.88 13.15 14.91
N ASN A 68 7.62 13.20 16.03
CA ASN A 68 7.88 14.43 16.77
C ASN A 68 9.09 15.25 16.26
N ALA A 69 9.81 14.76 15.25
CA ALA A 69 10.94 15.47 14.67
C ALA A 69 10.50 16.55 13.66
N VAL A 70 11.32 17.58 13.48
CA VAL A 70 11.17 18.52 12.36
C VAL A 70 11.44 17.78 11.06
N GLY A 71 10.56 17.89 10.10
CA GLY A 71 10.68 17.26 8.77
C GLY A 71 11.79 17.87 7.91
N SER A 72 12.03 17.23 6.77
CA SER A 72 12.91 17.75 5.70
C SER A 72 12.24 17.49 4.36
N HIS A 73 11.00 17.98 4.19
CA HIS A 73 10.13 17.68 3.04
C HIS A 73 9.48 18.89 2.37
N ALA A 74 9.40 20.04 3.08
CA ALA A 74 8.81 21.27 2.56
C ALA A 74 9.53 22.48 3.18
N LYS A 75 10.44 23.10 2.43
CA LYS A 75 11.24 24.25 2.90
C LYS A 75 10.31 25.38 3.40
N GLY A 76 10.58 25.89 4.61
CA GLY A 76 9.76 26.92 5.25
C GLY A 76 8.51 26.40 5.98
N SER A 77 8.17 25.12 5.81
CA SER A 77 6.98 24.51 6.42
C SER A 77 7.29 23.25 7.28
N ASN A 78 8.57 22.87 7.39
CA ASN A 78 8.97 21.64 8.11
C ASN A 78 8.74 21.69 9.61
N SER A 79 8.81 22.88 10.22
CA SER A 79 8.77 23.05 11.68
C SER A 79 7.36 22.92 12.30
N ASP A 80 6.31 22.93 11.47
CA ASP A 80 4.93 22.88 11.93
C ASP A 80 4.06 21.86 11.15
N SER A 81 4.69 20.98 10.35
CA SER A 81 3.99 20.01 9.52
C SER A 81 4.49 18.58 9.65
N ILE A 82 3.60 17.64 9.34
CA ILE A 82 3.92 16.25 9.06
C ILE A 82 3.91 16.06 7.54
N GLY A 83 4.98 15.48 6.98
CA GLY A 83 5.05 15.10 5.58
C GLY A 83 4.65 13.63 5.38
N ILE A 84 3.70 13.40 4.47
CA ILE A 84 3.31 12.07 4.02
C ILE A 84 3.73 11.91 2.56
N CYS A 85 4.57 10.92 2.28
CA CYS A 85 4.99 10.56 0.93
C CYS A 85 4.17 9.38 0.41
N PHE A 86 3.76 9.44 -0.84
CA PHE A 86 3.06 8.35 -1.52
C PHE A 86 3.97 7.74 -2.59
N GLU A 87 4.17 6.41 -2.53
CA GLU A 87 4.88 5.67 -3.57
C GLU A 87 4.17 5.87 -4.92
N GLY A 88 4.89 6.33 -5.94
CA GLY A 88 4.36 6.54 -7.28
C GLY A 88 4.84 7.85 -7.90
N SER A 89 4.60 8.00 -9.22
CA SER A 89 4.84 9.22 -9.99
C SER A 89 3.51 9.74 -10.55
N TYR A 90 2.81 10.54 -9.75
CA TYR A 90 1.43 10.99 -10.05
C TYR A 90 1.38 12.21 -10.99
N MET A 91 2.45 12.47 -11.70
CA MET A 91 2.40 13.24 -12.94
C MET A 91 1.83 12.40 -14.10
N THR A 92 2.02 11.06 -14.04
CA THR A 92 1.67 10.15 -15.16
C THR A 92 0.88 8.92 -14.70
N GLU A 93 1.07 8.45 -13.48
CA GLU A 93 0.40 7.26 -12.94
C GLU A 93 -0.96 7.59 -12.35
N THR A 94 -1.80 6.57 -12.23
CA THR A 94 -3.06 6.60 -11.45
C THR A 94 -2.83 5.90 -10.12
N MET A 95 -3.26 6.53 -9.03
CA MET A 95 -3.11 5.99 -7.69
C MET A 95 -4.06 4.81 -7.45
N PRO A 96 -3.57 3.66 -6.95
CA PRO A 96 -4.44 2.54 -6.58
C PRO A 96 -5.38 2.90 -5.42
N GLN A 97 -6.61 2.38 -5.44
CA GLN A 97 -7.60 2.66 -4.40
C GLN A 97 -7.13 2.27 -2.99
N ALA A 98 -6.35 1.18 -2.86
CA ALA A 98 -5.77 0.77 -1.58
C ALA A 98 -4.89 1.87 -0.98
N GLN A 99 -4.10 2.56 -1.79
CA GLN A 99 -3.24 3.66 -1.37
C GLN A 99 -4.05 4.91 -1.01
N ILE A 100 -5.10 5.23 -1.78
CA ILE A 100 -6.02 6.34 -1.47
C ILE A 100 -6.68 6.12 -0.11
N ASN A 101 -7.20 4.92 0.13
CA ASN A 101 -7.86 4.56 1.37
C ASN A 101 -6.90 4.66 2.56
N ALA A 102 -5.69 4.11 2.44
CA ALA A 102 -4.65 4.18 3.47
C ALA A 102 -4.22 5.63 3.75
N GLY A 103 -4.04 6.44 2.70
CA GLY A 103 -3.71 7.86 2.84
C GLY A 103 -4.79 8.65 3.57
N ARG A 104 -6.06 8.44 3.23
CA ARG A 104 -7.21 9.05 3.90
C ARG A 104 -7.28 8.65 5.38
N GLU A 105 -7.10 7.36 5.67
CA GLU A 105 -7.10 6.84 7.04
C GLU A 105 -5.97 7.45 7.88
N LEU A 106 -4.75 7.55 7.32
CA LEU A 106 -3.61 8.18 7.98
C LEU A 106 -3.85 9.68 8.23
N VAL A 107 -4.38 10.42 7.26
CA VAL A 107 -4.71 11.84 7.41
C VAL A 107 -5.77 12.04 8.50
N ALA A 108 -6.82 11.20 8.54
CA ALA A 108 -7.86 11.25 9.56
C ALA A 108 -7.29 10.96 10.96
N TYR A 109 -6.44 9.95 11.10
CA TYR A 109 -5.73 9.62 12.34
C TYR A 109 -4.90 10.80 12.85
N LEU A 110 -4.10 11.42 11.98
CA LEU A 110 -3.24 12.55 12.34
C LEU A 110 -4.05 13.80 12.69
N LYS A 111 -5.17 14.05 12.00
CA LYS A 111 -6.14 15.12 12.37
C LYS A 111 -6.68 14.90 13.78
N GLY A 112 -7.10 13.69 14.12
CA GLY A 112 -7.58 13.34 15.46
C GLY A 112 -6.50 13.50 16.54
N LYS A 113 -5.27 13.08 16.23
CA LYS A 113 -4.15 13.13 17.17
C LYS A 113 -3.64 14.53 17.49
N TYR A 114 -3.60 15.41 16.49
CA TYR A 114 -2.98 16.76 16.60
C TYR A 114 -3.96 17.92 16.56
N GLY A 115 -5.22 17.68 16.28
CA GLY A 115 -6.25 18.72 16.26
C GLY A 115 -6.15 19.73 15.11
N PHE A 116 -5.35 19.45 14.05
CA PHE A 116 -5.26 20.35 12.91
C PHE A 116 -6.37 20.08 11.88
N SER A 117 -6.76 21.10 11.13
CA SER A 117 -7.70 20.98 10.01
C SER A 117 -7.02 21.05 8.63
N LYS A 118 -5.80 21.60 8.58
CA LYS A 118 -5.15 21.98 7.33
C LYS A 118 -4.38 20.80 6.70
N VAL A 119 -4.79 20.40 5.50
CA VAL A 119 -4.06 19.46 4.64
C VAL A 119 -3.71 20.18 3.36
N GLN A 120 -2.46 20.07 2.93
CA GLN A 120 -1.91 20.79 1.78
C GLN A 120 -1.15 19.85 0.85
N ALA A 121 -1.15 20.15 -0.43
CA ALA A 121 -0.20 19.56 -1.37
C ALA A 121 1.16 20.27 -1.23
N HIS A 122 2.25 19.61 -1.59
CA HIS A 122 3.58 20.24 -1.56
C HIS A 122 3.63 21.51 -2.41
N ARG A 123 2.95 21.52 -3.56
CA ARG A 123 2.85 22.71 -4.44
C ARG A 123 2.12 23.91 -3.82
N ASP A 124 1.37 23.72 -2.75
CA ASP A 124 0.67 24.82 -2.08
C ASP A 124 1.61 25.64 -1.17
N VAL A 125 2.80 25.10 -0.88
CA VAL A 125 3.78 25.70 0.04
C VAL A 125 5.17 25.86 -0.57
N CYS A 126 5.44 25.23 -1.71
CA CYS A 126 6.71 25.29 -2.44
C CYS A 126 6.45 25.37 -3.93
N SER A 127 7.39 25.98 -4.70
CA SER A 127 7.35 25.97 -6.16
C SER A 127 7.73 24.59 -6.71
N THR A 128 6.75 23.72 -6.93
CA THR A 128 6.92 22.35 -7.40
C THR A 128 5.62 21.82 -7.99
N ASN A 129 5.67 20.76 -8.80
CA ASN A 129 4.50 20.05 -9.31
C ASN A 129 4.02 18.93 -8.36
N CYS A 130 4.80 18.63 -7.31
CA CYS A 130 4.47 17.60 -6.31
C CYS A 130 3.15 17.95 -5.58
N PRO A 131 2.25 16.99 -5.36
CA PRO A 131 2.37 15.54 -5.57
C PRO A 131 1.96 15.03 -6.95
N GLY A 132 1.82 15.88 -7.95
CA GLY A 132 1.46 15.52 -9.32
C GLY A 132 0.00 15.86 -9.69
N THR A 133 -0.27 15.97 -11.00
CA THR A 133 -1.58 16.35 -11.53
C THR A 133 -2.65 15.28 -11.32
N ASN A 134 -2.23 14.00 -11.36
CA ASN A 134 -3.11 12.84 -11.18
C ASN A 134 -3.24 12.41 -9.71
N PHE A 135 -2.66 13.18 -8.77
CA PHE A 135 -2.76 12.88 -7.36
C PHE A 135 -4.18 13.17 -6.85
N PRO A 136 -4.92 12.20 -6.27
CA PRO A 136 -6.30 12.37 -5.83
C PRO A 136 -6.38 13.11 -4.50
N PHE A 137 -5.93 14.38 -4.50
CA PHE A 137 -5.77 15.20 -3.30
C PHE A 137 -7.06 15.34 -2.49
N ALA A 138 -8.18 15.67 -3.16
CA ALA A 138 -9.46 15.89 -2.51
C ALA A 138 -9.95 14.66 -1.75
N GLU A 139 -9.78 13.47 -2.34
CA GLU A 139 -10.18 12.20 -1.72
C GLU A 139 -9.36 11.88 -0.47
N ILE A 140 -8.03 12.14 -0.52
CA ILE A 140 -7.11 11.86 0.60
C ILE A 140 -7.23 12.91 1.70
N ALA A 141 -7.36 14.19 1.35
CA ALA A 141 -7.48 15.29 2.31
C ALA A 141 -8.82 15.31 3.05
N GLY A 142 -9.81 14.58 2.56
CA GLY A 142 -11.16 14.57 3.09
C GLY A 142 -11.95 15.87 2.76
N ALA A 143 -11.56 16.58 1.69
CA ALA A 143 -12.24 17.82 1.26
C ALA A 143 -13.55 17.55 0.50
N THR A 144 -13.85 16.32 0.19
CA THR A 144 -15.15 15.85 -0.31
C THR A 144 -15.68 14.72 0.57
N ALA A 145 -15.78 14.98 1.88
CA ALA A 145 -16.72 14.23 2.68
C ALA A 145 -18.00 15.09 2.72
N SER A 146 -18.97 14.79 1.91
CA SER A 146 -20.29 14.49 2.51
C SER A 146 -19.98 13.81 3.84
N ALA A 147 -20.60 14.28 4.95
CA ALA A 147 -20.49 13.71 6.29
C ALA A 147 -20.32 12.18 6.18
N PRO A 148 -19.51 11.53 7.08
CA PRO A 148 -19.41 10.10 7.02
C PRO A 148 -20.83 9.60 6.93
N THR A 149 -21.25 9.18 5.76
CA THR A 149 -22.39 8.28 5.62
C THR A 149 -22.04 7.22 6.62
N PRO A 150 -22.83 7.02 7.72
CA PRO A 150 -22.51 6.03 8.73
C PRO A 150 -22.07 4.84 7.92
N ALA A 151 -20.86 4.35 8.20
CA ALA A 151 -20.15 3.37 7.37
C ALA A 151 -21.22 2.50 6.79
N PRO A 152 -21.45 2.45 5.48
CA PRO A 152 -22.60 1.73 4.95
C PRO A 152 -22.54 0.44 5.67
N ALA A 153 -23.61 0.12 6.42
CA ALA A 153 -23.73 -1.12 7.18
C ALA A 153 -23.13 -2.16 6.27
N PRO A 154 -22.07 -2.90 6.64
CA PRO A 154 -21.08 -3.48 5.76
C PRO A 154 -21.75 -3.84 4.47
N THR A 155 -21.36 -3.13 3.40
CA THR A 155 -21.97 -3.34 2.07
C THR A 155 -21.95 -4.83 1.93
N PRO A 156 -23.07 -5.52 1.74
CA PRO A 156 -23.09 -6.98 1.79
C PRO A 156 -21.88 -7.40 0.98
N ALA A 157 -20.92 -8.05 1.64
CA ALA A 157 -19.57 -8.31 1.17
C ALA A 157 -19.71 -8.68 -0.30
N PRO A 158 -18.95 -8.06 -1.24
CA PRO A 158 -19.17 -8.30 -2.65
C PRO A 158 -19.42 -9.77 -2.76
N SER A 159 -20.52 -10.19 -3.39
CA SER A 159 -21.07 -11.56 -3.35
C SER A 159 -20.10 -12.57 -4.00
N GLY A 160 -18.86 -12.45 -3.64
CA GLY A 160 -17.77 -13.37 -3.93
C GLY A 160 -17.67 -14.41 -2.80
N PRO A 161 -17.18 -15.59 -3.12
CA PRO A 161 -16.97 -16.63 -2.14
C PRO A 161 -15.98 -16.18 -1.06
N SER A 162 -16.27 -16.43 0.22
CA SER A 162 -15.35 -16.19 1.32
C SER A 162 -14.31 -17.32 1.40
N TYR A 163 -13.05 -16.96 1.66
CA TYR A 163 -11.95 -17.90 1.88
C TYR A 163 -11.32 -17.67 3.25
N GLN A 164 -10.83 -18.75 3.89
CA GLN A 164 -10.24 -18.68 5.23
C GLN A 164 -8.85 -19.34 5.25
N ALA A 165 -7.91 -18.73 5.95
CA ALA A 165 -6.61 -19.33 6.22
C ALA A 165 -6.78 -20.61 7.07
N GLY A 166 -5.97 -21.62 6.78
CA GLY A 166 -6.08 -22.95 7.42
C GLY A 166 -6.98 -23.93 6.66
N THR A 167 -7.91 -23.45 5.85
CA THR A 167 -8.86 -24.29 5.10
C THR A 167 -8.22 -24.89 3.84
N VAL A 168 -8.63 -26.11 3.52
CA VAL A 168 -8.24 -26.81 2.28
C VAL A 168 -9.33 -26.60 1.24
N TYR A 169 -8.91 -26.12 0.08
CA TYR A 169 -9.75 -25.85 -1.09
C TYR A 169 -9.36 -26.69 -2.28
N THR A 170 -10.25 -26.85 -3.24
CA THR A 170 -10.00 -27.58 -4.50
C THR A 170 -9.94 -26.59 -5.67
N LEU A 171 -9.01 -26.75 -6.57
CA LEU A 171 -8.93 -25.93 -7.78
C LEU A 171 -10.03 -26.32 -8.76
N LEU A 172 -10.84 -25.35 -9.15
CA LEU A 172 -11.98 -25.50 -10.06
C LEU A 172 -11.59 -25.26 -11.52
N ALA A 173 -10.47 -24.56 -11.74
CA ALA A 173 -9.94 -24.24 -13.06
C ALA A 173 -8.64 -24.99 -13.33
N ASP A 174 -8.42 -25.31 -14.59
CA ASP A 174 -7.18 -25.87 -15.08
C ASP A 174 -6.14 -24.78 -15.39
N HIS A 175 -4.87 -25.15 -15.49
CA HIS A 175 -3.76 -24.22 -15.76
C HIS A 175 -3.71 -23.01 -14.84
N LEU A 176 -4.04 -23.16 -13.55
CA LEU A 176 -4.04 -22.06 -12.60
C LEU A 176 -2.59 -21.62 -12.26
N ARG A 177 -2.29 -20.35 -12.50
CA ARG A 177 -0.94 -19.79 -12.32
C ARG A 177 -0.63 -19.57 -10.84
N VAL A 178 0.57 -19.99 -10.42
CA VAL A 178 1.12 -19.63 -9.10
C VAL A 178 2.02 -18.41 -9.26
N ARG A 179 1.81 -17.38 -8.42
CA ARG A 179 2.52 -16.10 -8.49
C ARG A 179 3.32 -15.80 -7.23
N THR A 180 4.22 -14.84 -7.33
CA THR A 180 5.05 -14.38 -6.20
C THR A 180 4.30 -13.50 -5.22
N GLY A 181 3.16 -12.91 -5.63
CA GLY A 181 2.30 -12.05 -4.81
C GLY A 181 0.85 -12.08 -5.29
N PRO A 182 -0.08 -11.48 -4.51
CA PRO A 182 -1.51 -11.42 -4.84
C PRO A 182 -1.76 -10.37 -5.93
N GLY A 183 -2.14 -10.80 -7.12
CA GLY A 183 -2.46 -9.94 -8.26
C GLY A 183 -1.80 -10.40 -9.56
N THR A 184 -2.35 -9.96 -10.69
CA THR A 184 -1.86 -10.32 -12.03
C THR A 184 -0.53 -9.66 -12.39
N GLY A 185 -0.15 -8.56 -11.74
CA GLY A 185 1.13 -7.88 -11.91
C GLY A 185 2.33 -8.63 -11.31
N TYR A 186 2.09 -9.61 -10.43
CA TYR A 186 3.18 -10.40 -9.87
C TYR A 186 3.64 -11.50 -10.80
N ALA A 187 4.97 -11.74 -10.81
CA ALA A 187 5.59 -12.76 -11.65
C ALA A 187 5.05 -14.16 -11.38
N THR A 188 4.84 -14.94 -12.44
CA THR A 188 4.46 -16.35 -12.35
C THR A 188 5.66 -17.19 -11.96
N LYS A 189 5.42 -18.23 -11.15
CA LYS A 189 6.46 -19.18 -10.77
C LYS A 189 6.55 -20.31 -11.80
N SER A 190 7.76 -20.62 -12.22
CA SER A 190 8.04 -21.84 -13.00
C SER A 190 7.87 -23.08 -12.12
N ARG A 191 7.69 -24.25 -12.73
CA ARG A 191 7.53 -25.52 -12.02
C ARG A 191 8.65 -25.79 -11.00
N ARG A 192 9.89 -25.41 -11.30
CA ARG A 192 11.06 -25.58 -10.40
C ARG A 192 10.94 -24.79 -9.09
N ARG A 193 10.19 -23.68 -9.10
CA ARG A 193 9.98 -22.80 -7.94
C ARG A 193 8.75 -23.16 -7.11
N LEU A 194 8.02 -24.20 -7.45
CA LEU A 194 6.94 -24.76 -6.65
C LEU A 194 7.49 -25.71 -5.57
N THR A 195 6.72 -25.93 -4.52
CA THR A 195 7.01 -26.99 -3.53
C THR A 195 6.98 -28.37 -4.18
N VAL A 196 7.64 -29.36 -3.59
CA VAL A 196 7.70 -30.73 -4.12
C VAL A 196 6.29 -31.26 -4.41
N ASN A 197 5.41 -31.21 -3.43
CA ASN A 197 4.01 -31.66 -3.58
C ASN A 197 3.27 -30.92 -4.72
N ALA A 198 3.42 -29.59 -4.83
CA ALA A 198 2.75 -28.86 -5.90
C ALA A 198 3.28 -29.19 -7.30
N ARG A 199 4.54 -29.64 -7.43
CA ARG A 199 5.10 -30.09 -8.72
C ARG A 199 4.41 -31.33 -9.28
N GLU A 200 3.96 -32.23 -8.42
CA GLU A 200 3.23 -33.46 -8.82
C GLU A 200 1.88 -33.12 -9.46
N HIS A 201 1.28 -32.02 -9.01
CA HIS A 201 -0.01 -31.51 -9.49
C HIS A 201 0.13 -30.35 -10.50
N ALA A 202 1.31 -30.12 -11.04
CA ALA A 202 1.57 -29.04 -11.98
C ALA A 202 1.94 -29.55 -13.38
N TYR A 203 1.60 -28.75 -14.37
CA TYR A 203 2.07 -28.88 -15.73
C TYR A 203 3.54 -28.46 -15.88
N SER A 204 4.17 -28.77 -17.00
CA SER A 204 5.57 -28.42 -17.28
C SER A 204 5.86 -26.92 -17.17
N ASN A 205 4.90 -26.06 -17.49
CA ASN A 205 4.99 -24.62 -17.37
C ASN A 205 4.78 -24.05 -15.94
N GLY A 206 4.51 -24.92 -14.93
CA GLY A 206 4.30 -24.51 -13.54
C GLY A 206 2.88 -24.10 -13.16
N THR A 207 1.91 -24.24 -14.07
CA THR A 207 0.49 -24.04 -13.72
C THR A 207 -0.07 -25.28 -13.05
N LEU A 208 -0.98 -25.09 -12.08
CA LEU A 208 -1.62 -26.19 -11.34
C LEU A 208 -2.81 -26.76 -12.10
N LYS A 209 -3.04 -28.05 -11.94
CA LYS A 209 -4.13 -28.81 -12.54
C LYS A 209 -5.44 -28.60 -11.79
N LYS A 210 -6.55 -28.62 -12.49
CA LYS A 210 -7.90 -28.71 -11.90
C LYS A 210 -7.98 -29.93 -10.96
N GLY A 211 -8.74 -29.82 -9.87
CA GLY A 211 -8.87 -30.85 -8.87
C GLY A 211 -7.76 -30.91 -7.83
N THR A 212 -6.67 -30.12 -8.01
CA THR A 212 -5.60 -30.04 -6.99
C THR A 212 -6.15 -29.46 -5.69
N ARG A 213 -5.90 -30.15 -4.58
CA ARG A 213 -6.22 -29.66 -3.24
C ARG A 213 -5.09 -28.78 -2.70
N VAL A 214 -5.43 -27.63 -2.17
CA VAL A 214 -4.46 -26.65 -1.66
C VAL A 214 -4.88 -26.14 -0.29
N THR A 215 -3.94 -26.01 0.64
CA THR A 215 -4.19 -25.37 1.94
C THR A 215 -4.00 -23.87 1.80
N CYS A 216 -5.01 -23.08 2.09
CA CYS A 216 -4.94 -21.64 2.20
C CYS A 216 -4.07 -21.25 3.40
N LYS A 217 -3.07 -20.41 3.22
CA LYS A 217 -2.20 -19.89 4.27
C LYS A 217 -2.48 -18.43 4.61
N ASP A 218 -3.05 -17.70 3.65
CA ASP A 218 -3.41 -16.28 3.79
C ASP A 218 -4.41 -15.92 2.69
N VAL A 219 -5.21 -14.88 2.91
CA VAL A 219 -6.20 -14.37 1.95
C VAL A 219 -5.94 -12.89 1.74
N ARG A 220 -5.98 -12.43 0.49
CA ARG A 220 -5.87 -11.02 0.13
C ARG A 220 -6.89 -10.65 -0.92
N GLU A 221 -7.58 -9.56 -0.68
CA GLU A 221 -8.44 -8.90 -1.64
C GLU A 221 -7.64 -7.85 -2.40
N VAL A 222 -7.78 -7.84 -3.72
CA VAL A 222 -7.13 -6.88 -4.62
C VAL A 222 -8.21 -6.34 -5.56
N GLY A 223 -8.79 -5.20 -5.24
CA GLY A 223 -10.02 -4.72 -5.86
C GLY A 223 -11.17 -5.69 -5.55
N ASN A 224 -11.88 -6.16 -6.60
CA ASN A 224 -12.97 -7.15 -6.48
C ASN A 224 -12.46 -8.60 -6.59
N ASP A 225 -11.15 -8.81 -6.68
CA ASP A 225 -10.54 -10.12 -6.86
C ASP A 225 -10.01 -10.66 -5.53
N ILE A 226 -10.13 -11.97 -5.31
CA ILE A 226 -9.66 -12.63 -4.08
C ILE A 226 -8.52 -13.57 -4.43
N TRP A 227 -7.40 -13.41 -3.75
CA TRP A 227 -6.19 -14.21 -3.88
C TRP A 227 -5.93 -14.99 -2.60
N ILE A 228 -5.59 -16.27 -2.73
CA ILE A 228 -5.18 -17.08 -1.59
C ILE A 228 -3.70 -17.47 -1.72
N LYS A 229 -3.01 -17.42 -0.58
CA LYS A 229 -1.64 -17.89 -0.46
C LYS A 229 -1.66 -19.39 -0.17
N ILE A 230 -0.97 -20.15 -0.99
CA ILE A 230 -0.71 -21.57 -0.78
C ILE A 230 0.78 -21.76 -0.50
N PRO A 231 1.26 -22.94 -0.04
CA PRO A 231 2.69 -23.15 0.23
C PRO A 231 3.62 -22.78 -0.94
N SER A 232 3.14 -22.91 -2.17
CA SER A 232 3.92 -22.58 -3.36
C SER A 232 3.90 -21.12 -3.78
N GLY A 233 3.00 -20.29 -3.27
CA GLY A 233 2.84 -18.88 -3.65
C GLY A 233 1.38 -18.44 -3.64
N TRP A 234 1.01 -17.49 -4.47
CA TRP A 234 -0.35 -16.93 -4.56
C TRP A 234 -1.08 -17.43 -5.80
N ILE A 235 -2.34 -17.76 -5.65
CA ILE A 235 -3.25 -18.14 -6.74
C ILE A 235 -4.52 -17.31 -6.67
N ALA A 236 -5.14 -17.02 -7.81
CA ALA A 236 -6.45 -16.40 -7.87
C ALA A 236 -7.51 -17.39 -7.35
N ALA A 237 -8.24 -17.02 -6.32
CA ALA A 237 -9.37 -17.79 -5.83
C ALA A 237 -10.68 -17.33 -6.46
N TYR A 238 -10.82 -16.01 -6.60
CA TYR A 238 -11.90 -15.35 -7.33
C TYR A 238 -11.29 -14.20 -8.13
N TYR A 239 -11.54 -14.14 -9.43
CA TYR A 239 -10.93 -13.15 -10.32
C TYR A 239 -11.84 -12.85 -11.51
N GLY A 240 -12.06 -11.55 -11.78
CA GLY A 240 -12.89 -11.12 -12.91
C GLY A 240 -14.32 -11.66 -12.84
N GLY A 241 -14.91 -11.75 -11.66
CA GLY A 241 -16.26 -12.28 -11.47
C GLY A 241 -16.36 -13.81 -11.49
N LYS A 242 -15.23 -14.54 -11.60
CA LYS A 242 -15.22 -16.01 -11.73
C LYS A 242 -14.51 -16.67 -10.56
N LYS A 243 -15.09 -17.76 -10.06
CA LYS A 243 -14.53 -18.61 -9.00
C LYS A 243 -13.56 -19.63 -9.59
N TYR A 244 -12.32 -19.66 -9.09
CA TYR A 244 -11.24 -20.56 -9.50
C TYR A 244 -10.90 -21.61 -8.44
N VAL A 245 -11.37 -21.40 -7.21
CA VAL A 245 -11.08 -22.24 -6.05
C VAL A 245 -12.34 -22.41 -5.22
N GLY A 246 -12.63 -23.61 -4.74
CA GLY A 246 -13.83 -23.90 -3.96
C GLY A 246 -13.72 -25.11 -3.07
#